data_e9e94f089454be649e134f193cd6904f
#
_entry.id   e9e94f089454be649e134f193cd6904f
#
_cell.length_a   1.000
_cell.length_b   1.000
_cell.length_c   1.000
_cell.angle_alpha   90.00
_cell.angle_beta   90.00
_cell.angle_gamma   90.00
#
_symmetry.space_group_name_H-M   'P 1'
#
loop_
_entity.id
_entity.type
_entity.pdbx_description
1 polymer ?
#
loop_
_entity_poly.entity_id
_entity_poly.type
_entity_poly.pdbx_seq_one_letter_code
_entity_poly.pdbx_strand_id
1 'polypeptide(L)'
;QEILYVLKQMQKQGKLSTSIPIYFDGKLAIQYTEIFLKKKIGIKAEMVNFLPENLVYVDKTTRGSIILDRSTKIIVTTSGMGSYGPAQLYIPTFLLTKNALIHFTGYTAEGSLGRTLKEAEQGEVVNIFGLSLVKRADVEYTSEYSAHAKADEMIEFLKQFDNLNLVLVNHGQSDVKETFAKRILNEIKTKYVGILGSGYLFRVSNYGLIKTMGTKFE
;
A
#
# COMPACT_ATOMS: atom_id res chain seq x y z
N GLN A 1 0.87 -10.18 2.54
CA GLN A 1 0.64 -11.49 3.16
C GLN A 1 -0.86 -11.78 3.29
N GLU A 2 -1.68 -10.80 3.65
CA GLU A 2 -3.14 -10.96 3.74
C GLU A 2 -3.78 -11.37 2.41
N ILE A 3 -3.36 -10.79 1.30
CA ILE A 3 -3.83 -11.21 -0.03
C ILE A 3 -3.52 -12.68 -0.31
N LEU A 4 -2.31 -13.13 0.02
CA LEU A 4 -1.94 -14.55 -0.13
C LEU A 4 -2.82 -15.45 0.73
N TYR A 5 -3.12 -15.02 1.96
CA TYR A 5 -4.05 -15.73 2.84
C TYR A 5 -5.46 -15.81 2.24
N VAL A 6 -5.99 -14.70 1.72
CA VAL A 6 -7.31 -14.67 1.08
C VAL A 6 -7.36 -15.60 -0.12
N LEU A 7 -6.36 -15.57 -1.01
CA LEU A 7 -6.27 -16.48 -2.15
C LEU A 7 -6.26 -17.95 -1.72
N LYS A 8 -5.51 -18.26 -0.65
CA LYS A 8 -5.54 -19.60 -0.06
C LYS A 8 -6.91 -20.00 0.48
N GLN A 9 -7.61 -19.08 1.16
CA GLN A 9 -8.96 -19.37 1.65
C GLN A 9 -9.93 -19.61 0.49
N MET A 10 -9.80 -18.86 -0.62
CA MET A 10 -10.59 -19.08 -1.83
C MET A 10 -10.31 -20.47 -2.43
N GLN A 11 -9.07 -20.94 -2.44
CA GLN A 11 -8.73 -22.31 -2.87
C GLN A 11 -9.39 -23.36 -1.96
N LYS A 12 -9.28 -23.21 -0.64
CA LYS A 12 -9.92 -24.11 0.33
C LYS A 12 -11.45 -24.16 0.19
N GLN A 13 -12.07 -23.07 -0.22
CA GLN A 13 -13.51 -22.97 -0.44
C GLN A 13 -13.95 -23.42 -1.85
N GLY A 14 -13.02 -23.88 -2.69
CA GLY A 14 -13.30 -24.25 -4.08
C GLY A 14 -13.66 -23.08 -5.00
N LYS A 15 -13.49 -21.82 -4.54
CA LYS A 15 -13.77 -20.60 -5.33
C LYS A 15 -12.62 -20.23 -6.27
N LEU A 16 -11.43 -20.72 -6.01
CA LEU A 16 -10.24 -20.54 -6.84
C LEU A 16 -9.60 -21.88 -7.09
N SER A 17 -9.46 -22.25 -8.38
CA SER A 17 -8.79 -23.51 -8.76
C SER A 17 -7.30 -23.45 -8.46
N THR A 18 -6.76 -24.54 -7.91
CA THR A 18 -5.32 -24.72 -7.71
C THR A 18 -4.54 -24.89 -9.02
N SER A 19 -5.22 -25.10 -10.15
CA SER A 19 -4.60 -25.12 -11.47
C SER A 19 -4.21 -23.74 -12.00
N ILE A 20 -4.78 -22.65 -11.44
CA ILE A 20 -4.44 -21.28 -11.84
C ILE A 20 -3.18 -20.85 -11.07
N PRO A 21 -2.03 -20.62 -11.74
CA PRO A 21 -0.80 -20.24 -11.05
C PRO A 21 -0.94 -18.88 -10.39
N ILE A 22 -0.37 -18.77 -9.18
CA ILE A 22 -0.28 -17.52 -8.42
C ILE A 22 1.18 -17.10 -8.37
N TYR A 23 1.53 -16.05 -9.11
CA TYR A 23 2.86 -15.48 -9.16
C TYR A 23 3.01 -14.39 -8.11
N PHE A 24 4.08 -14.46 -7.31
CA PHE A 24 4.37 -13.49 -6.29
C PHE A 24 5.69 -12.77 -6.59
N ASP A 25 5.60 -11.48 -6.96
CA ASP A 25 6.73 -10.69 -7.44
C ASP A 25 6.91 -9.41 -6.60
N GLY A 26 8.07 -9.31 -6.00
CA GLY A 26 8.48 -8.17 -5.20
C GLY A 26 9.51 -8.57 -4.16
N LYS A 27 10.76 -8.17 -4.34
CA LYS A 27 11.88 -8.59 -3.49
C LYS A 27 11.59 -8.39 -2.00
N LEU A 28 11.14 -7.19 -1.62
CA LEU A 28 10.82 -6.89 -0.21
C LEU A 28 9.62 -7.69 0.29
N ALA A 29 8.57 -7.82 -0.52
CA ALA A 29 7.39 -8.58 -0.15
C ALA A 29 7.72 -10.06 0.09
N ILE A 30 8.57 -10.65 -0.75
CA ILE A 30 9.07 -12.02 -0.58
C ILE A 30 9.88 -12.14 0.72
N GLN A 31 10.83 -11.24 0.96
CA GLN A 31 11.64 -11.24 2.18
C GLN A 31 10.79 -11.09 3.45
N TYR A 32 9.80 -10.21 3.47
CA TYR A 32 8.87 -10.08 4.59
C TYR A 32 8.05 -11.37 4.79
N THR A 33 7.59 -11.97 3.71
CA THR A 33 6.87 -13.25 3.77
C THR A 33 7.73 -14.35 4.42
N GLU A 34 9.01 -14.43 4.05
CA GLU A 34 9.95 -15.38 4.67
C GLU A 34 10.14 -15.11 6.18
N ILE A 35 10.18 -13.85 6.59
CA ILE A 35 10.27 -13.49 8.02
C ILE A 35 9.03 -13.99 8.77
N PHE A 36 7.83 -13.77 8.25
CA PHE A 36 6.59 -14.27 8.84
C PHE A 36 6.58 -15.81 8.96
N LEU A 37 7.04 -16.51 7.92
CA LEU A 37 7.11 -17.97 7.94
C LEU A 37 8.11 -18.50 8.96
N LYS A 38 9.25 -17.83 9.14
CA LYS A 38 10.32 -18.25 10.07
C LYS A 38 9.98 -17.90 11.52
N LYS A 39 9.53 -16.68 11.77
CA LYS A 39 9.38 -16.15 13.15
C LYS A 39 8.07 -16.55 13.80
N LYS A 40 6.99 -16.66 13.07
CA LYS A 40 5.62 -16.97 13.56
C LYS A 40 5.14 -16.08 14.72
N ILE A 41 5.79 -14.92 14.92
CA ILE A 41 5.49 -13.97 16.00
C ILE A 41 4.47 -12.97 15.47
N GLY A 42 3.40 -12.72 16.24
CA GLY A 42 2.36 -11.76 15.89
C GLY A 42 1.42 -12.23 14.77
N ILE A 43 1.50 -13.49 14.36
CA ILE A 43 0.62 -14.07 13.36
C ILE A 43 -0.50 -14.81 14.08
N LYS A 44 -1.75 -14.58 13.69
CA LYS A 44 -2.90 -15.33 14.19
C LYS A 44 -2.75 -16.80 13.84
N ALA A 45 -3.19 -17.70 14.72
CA ALA A 45 -3.02 -19.15 14.56
C ALA A 45 -3.56 -19.67 13.22
N GLU A 46 -4.69 -19.14 12.75
CA GLU A 46 -5.29 -19.48 11.46
C GLU A 46 -4.46 -19.04 10.25
N MET A 47 -3.52 -18.11 10.44
CA MET A 47 -2.65 -17.58 9.38
C MET A 47 -1.26 -18.22 9.34
N VAL A 48 -0.95 -19.16 10.21
CA VAL A 48 0.40 -19.79 10.28
C VAL A 48 0.82 -20.44 8.96
N ASN A 49 -0.13 -20.93 8.19
CA ASN A 49 0.08 -21.48 6.85
C ASN A 49 -0.75 -20.70 5.83
N PHE A 50 -0.36 -19.45 5.54
CA PHE A 50 -1.15 -18.53 4.71
C PHE A 50 -0.83 -18.59 3.22
N LEU A 51 0.18 -19.33 2.79
CA LEU A 51 0.56 -19.39 1.38
C LEU A 51 -0.40 -20.28 0.57
N PRO A 52 -0.83 -19.84 -0.63
CA PRO A 52 -1.50 -20.70 -1.60
C PRO A 52 -0.65 -21.91 -1.98
N GLU A 53 -1.29 -23.01 -2.38
CA GLU A 53 -0.59 -24.27 -2.69
C GLU A 53 0.28 -24.20 -3.93
N ASN A 54 -0.16 -23.41 -4.92
CA ASN A 54 0.49 -23.23 -6.21
C ASN A 54 1.16 -21.86 -6.35
N LEU A 55 1.68 -21.29 -5.25
CA LEU A 55 2.42 -20.04 -5.25
C LEU A 55 3.79 -20.21 -5.91
N VAL A 56 4.10 -19.33 -6.85
CA VAL A 56 5.38 -19.28 -7.56
C VAL A 56 6.06 -17.93 -7.25
N TYR A 57 7.23 -17.99 -6.63
CA TYR A 57 8.06 -16.80 -6.45
C TYR A 57 8.70 -16.39 -7.76
N VAL A 58 8.59 -15.11 -8.11
CA VAL A 58 9.09 -14.57 -9.37
C VAL A 58 10.43 -13.86 -9.17
N ASP A 59 11.37 -14.14 -10.01
CA ASP A 59 12.63 -13.41 -10.14
C ASP A 59 12.66 -12.54 -11.41
N LYS A 60 13.76 -11.81 -11.58
CA LYS A 60 13.91 -10.91 -12.73
C LYS A 60 14.00 -11.65 -14.07
N THR A 61 14.47 -12.89 -14.09
CA THR A 61 14.70 -13.67 -15.31
C THR A 61 13.42 -14.29 -15.84
N THR A 62 12.51 -14.69 -14.94
CA THR A 62 11.24 -15.35 -15.29
C THR A 62 10.11 -14.36 -15.57
N ARG A 63 10.25 -13.09 -15.15
CA ARG A 63 9.21 -12.07 -15.28
C ARG A 63 8.75 -11.86 -16.73
N GLY A 64 9.67 -11.83 -17.68
CA GLY A 64 9.36 -11.65 -19.11
C GLY A 64 8.46 -12.78 -19.65
N SER A 65 8.74 -14.02 -19.33
CA SER A 65 7.92 -15.16 -19.75
C SER A 65 6.51 -15.11 -19.16
N ILE A 66 6.37 -14.69 -17.90
CA ILE A 66 5.06 -14.52 -17.23
C ILE A 66 4.21 -13.43 -17.91
N ILE A 67 4.85 -12.33 -18.32
CA ILE A 67 4.19 -11.23 -19.04
C ILE A 67 3.71 -11.69 -20.43
N LEU A 68 4.51 -12.47 -21.12
CA LEU A 68 4.20 -12.95 -22.49
C LEU A 68 3.19 -14.10 -22.51
N ASP A 69 3.14 -14.88 -21.46
CA ASP A 69 2.18 -15.98 -21.35
C ASP A 69 0.74 -15.42 -21.32
N ARG A 70 -0.16 -16.02 -22.10
CA ARG A 70 -1.57 -15.62 -22.25
C ARG A 70 -2.54 -16.49 -21.45
N SER A 71 -2.04 -17.48 -20.73
CA SER A 71 -2.85 -18.31 -19.85
C SER A 71 -3.43 -17.53 -18.67
N THR A 72 -4.51 -18.05 -18.10
CA THR A 72 -5.12 -17.49 -16.89
C THR A 72 -4.14 -17.60 -15.72
N LYS A 73 -3.91 -16.50 -15.03
CA LYS A 73 -2.99 -16.43 -13.90
C LYS A 73 -3.38 -15.32 -12.93
N ILE A 74 -2.85 -15.38 -11.72
CA ILE A 74 -2.91 -14.29 -10.75
C ILE A 74 -1.48 -13.81 -10.49
N ILE A 75 -1.26 -12.51 -10.48
CA ILE A 75 0.02 -11.89 -10.17
C ILE A 75 -0.16 -10.97 -8.96
N VAL A 76 0.46 -11.32 -7.84
CA VAL A 76 0.52 -10.48 -6.64
C VAL A 76 1.87 -9.76 -6.64
N THR A 77 1.85 -8.44 -6.73
CA THR A 77 3.08 -7.67 -6.93
C THR A 77 3.13 -6.38 -6.11
N THR A 78 4.27 -5.73 -6.10
CA THR A 78 4.55 -4.42 -5.52
C THR A 78 4.95 -3.42 -6.62
N SER A 79 4.74 -2.10 -6.49
CA SER A 79 4.18 -1.38 -5.34
C SER A 79 2.67 -1.33 -5.38
N GLY A 80 2.03 -1.15 -4.20
CA GLY A 80 0.58 -1.03 -4.10
C GLY A 80 -0.04 0.18 -4.82
N MET A 81 0.76 1.18 -5.16
CA MET A 81 0.33 2.35 -5.96
C MET A 81 0.64 2.23 -7.45
N GLY A 82 1.29 1.13 -7.88
CA GLY A 82 1.65 0.87 -9.27
C GLY A 82 2.83 1.68 -9.81
N SER A 83 3.32 2.69 -9.09
CA SER A 83 4.31 3.66 -9.58
C SER A 83 5.76 3.16 -9.52
N TYR A 84 6.04 2.08 -8.80
CA TYR A 84 7.39 1.53 -8.57
C TYR A 84 7.41 0.01 -8.61
N GLY A 85 8.63 -0.54 -8.68
CA GLY A 85 8.87 -1.97 -8.60
C GLY A 85 8.33 -2.76 -9.80
N PRO A 86 8.09 -4.07 -9.62
CA PRO A 86 7.64 -4.93 -10.72
C PRO A 86 6.29 -4.53 -11.33
N ALA A 87 5.42 -3.86 -10.58
CA ALA A 87 4.14 -3.35 -11.08
C ALA A 87 4.30 -2.45 -12.32
N GLN A 88 5.42 -1.72 -12.44
CA GLN A 88 5.74 -0.90 -13.63
C GLN A 88 5.84 -1.71 -14.93
N LEU A 89 6.13 -3.00 -14.86
CA LEU A 89 6.24 -3.87 -16.01
C LEU A 89 4.92 -4.57 -16.32
N TYR A 90 4.17 -4.94 -15.28
CA TYR A 90 2.90 -5.65 -15.44
C TYR A 90 1.76 -4.73 -15.88
N ILE A 91 1.60 -3.57 -15.21
CA ILE A 91 0.46 -2.68 -15.42
C ILE A 91 0.36 -2.22 -16.89
N PRO A 92 1.40 -1.70 -17.54
CA PRO A 92 1.30 -1.26 -18.94
C PRO A 92 0.85 -2.37 -19.90
N THR A 93 1.34 -3.59 -19.68
CA THR A 93 1.00 -4.73 -20.52
C THR A 93 -0.44 -5.19 -20.32
N PHE A 94 -0.83 -5.39 -19.07
CA PHE A 94 -2.16 -5.93 -18.76
C PHE A 94 -3.27 -4.89 -18.89
N LEU A 95 -2.95 -3.59 -18.78
CA LEU A 95 -3.91 -2.52 -19.02
C LEU A 95 -4.52 -2.56 -20.44
N LEU A 96 -3.74 -3.01 -21.42
CA LEU A 96 -4.18 -3.17 -22.82
C LEU A 96 -5.02 -4.43 -23.05
N THR A 97 -5.15 -5.29 -22.05
CA THR A 97 -5.79 -6.60 -22.18
C THR A 97 -7.23 -6.55 -21.64
N LYS A 98 -8.22 -6.70 -22.53
CA LYS A 98 -9.65 -6.59 -22.18
C LYS A 98 -10.13 -7.56 -21.09
N ASN A 99 -9.50 -8.74 -20.98
CA ASN A 99 -9.88 -9.78 -20.01
C ASN A 99 -8.95 -9.76 -18.78
N ALA A 100 -8.26 -8.67 -18.54
CA ALA A 100 -7.43 -8.49 -17.35
C ALA A 100 -8.15 -7.65 -16.30
N LEU A 101 -7.93 -7.97 -15.03
CA LEU A 101 -8.29 -7.17 -13.88
C LEU A 101 -7.03 -6.68 -13.18
N ILE A 102 -6.92 -5.38 -12.98
CA ILE A 102 -5.89 -4.76 -12.15
C ILE A 102 -6.56 -4.32 -10.85
N HIS A 103 -6.19 -4.97 -9.74
CA HIS A 103 -6.79 -4.68 -8.44
C HIS A 103 -5.78 -4.01 -7.51
N PHE A 104 -6.05 -2.77 -7.13
CA PHE A 104 -5.28 -2.05 -6.13
C PHE A 104 -5.86 -2.35 -4.74
N THR A 105 -5.05 -2.96 -3.89
CA THR A 105 -5.48 -3.48 -2.57
C THR A 105 -5.22 -2.51 -1.42
N GLY A 106 -4.93 -1.25 -1.71
CA GLY A 106 -4.64 -0.22 -0.72
C GLY A 106 -4.90 1.17 -1.24
N TYR A 107 -4.57 2.16 -0.40
CA TYR A 107 -4.69 3.56 -0.75
C TYR A 107 -3.80 3.93 -1.95
N THR A 108 -4.37 4.67 -2.88
CA THR A 108 -3.66 5.25 -4.03
C THR A 108 -3.57 6.77 -3.86
N ALA A 109 -2.35 7.24 -3.58
CA ALA A 109 -2.10 8.67 -3.36
C ALA A 109 -2.33 9.49 -4.64
N GLU A 110 -2.67 10.75 -4.47
CA GLU A 110 -2.70 11.73 -5.56
C GLU A 110 -1.35 11.75 -6.30
N GLY A 111 -1.38 11.82 -7.63
CA GLY A 111 -0.20 11.75 -8.49
C GLY A 111 0.39 10.33 -8.66
N SER A 112 -0.16 9.30 -8.01
CA SER A 112 0.27 7.91 -8.25
C SER A 112 -0.42 7.30 -9.48
N LEU A 113 0.22 6.30 -10.10
CA LEU A 113 -0.37 5.57 -11.21
C LEU A 113 -1.72 4.93 -10.83
N GLY A 114 -1.81 4.35 -9.63
CA GLY A 114 -3.06 3.78 -9.14
C GLY A 114 -4.18 4.82 -9.10
N ARG A 115 -3.89 6.06 -8.69
CA ARG A 115 -4.87 7.16 -8.68
C ARG A 115 -5.28 7.56 -10.09
N THR A 116 -4.32 7.72 -11.01
CA THR A 116 -4.59 8.00 -12.43
C THR A 116 -5.52 6.94 -13.05
N LEU A 117 -5.24 5.67 -12.81
CA LEU A 117 -6.06 4.58 -13.33
C LEU A 117 -7.45 4.49 -12.69
N LYS A 118 -7.58 4.94 -11.44
CA LYS A 118 -8.85 5.03 -10.73
C LYS A 118 -9.78 6.07 -11.35
N GLU A 119 -9.22 7.19 -11.75
CA GLU A 119 -9.95 8.33 -12.28
C GLU A 119 -10.25 8.21 -13.77
N ALA A 120 -9.43 7.46 -14.51
CA ALA A 120 -9.62 7.26 -15.94
C ALA A 120 -10.84 6.40 -16.25
N GLU A 121 -11.56 6.74 -17.32
CA GLU A 121 -12.68 5.96 -17.82
C GLU A 121 -12.23 4.75 -18.65
N GLN A 122 -13.13 3.79 -18.85
CA GLN A 122 -12.87 2.64 -19.71
C GLN A 122 -12.73 3.10 -21.17
N GLY A 123 -11.65 2.69 -21.84
CA GLY A 123 -11.32 3.13 -23.20
C GLY A 123 -10.54 4.44 -23.28
N GLU A 124 -10.36 5.15 -22.20
CA GLU A 124 -9.55 6.37 -22.13
C GLU A 124 -8.06 6.08 -22.37
N VAL A 125 -7.37 7.05 -22.98
CA VAL A 125 -5.93 7.01 -23.17
C VAL A 125 -5.25 7.64 -21.95
N VAL A 126 -4.47 6.87 -21.23
CA VAL A 126 -3.69 7.32 -20.07
C VAL A 126 -2.20 7.32 -20.38
N ASN A 127 -1.48 8.32 -19.85
CA ASN A 127 -0.02 8.36 -19.96
C ASN A 127 0.60 7.60 -18.78
N ILE A 128 1.33 6.53 -19.09
CA ILE A 128 1.99 5.68 -18.11
C ILE A 128 3.46 5.53 -18.49
N PHE A 129 4.36 6.10 -17.67
CA PHE A 129 5.80 6.06 -17.89
C PHE A 129 6.22 6.55 -19.29
N GLY A 130 5.54 7.60 -19.80
CA GLY A 130 5.79 8.16 -21.12
C GLY A 130 5.13 7.42 -22.29
N LEU A 131 4.35 6.37 -22.01
CA LEU A 131 3.57 5.63 -23.01
C LEU A 131 2.10 6.04 -22.94
N SER A 132 1.50 6.35 -24.09
CA SER A 132 0.06 6.60 -24.22
C SER A 132 -0.66 5.26 -24.43
N LEU A 133 -1.38 4.79 -23.41
CA LEU A 133 -1.99 3.47 -23.38
C LEU A 133 -3.49 3.56 -23.19
N VAL A 134 -4.27 2.77 -23.93
CA VAL A 134 -5.71 2.69 -23.78
C VAL A 134 -6.07 1.79 -22.58
N LYS A 135 -6.87 2.29 -21.65
CA LYS A 135 -7.41 1.49 -20.54
C LYS A 135 -8.44 0.50 -21.06
N ARG A 136 -8.04 -0.75 -21.25
CA ARG A 136 -8.91 -1.87 -21.68
C ARG A 136 -9.19 -2.88 -20.57
N ALA A 137 -8.30 -2.98 -19.60
CA ALA A 137 -8.49 -3.82 -18.42
C ALA A 137 -9.50 -3.22 -17.48
N ASP A 138 -10.20 -4.07 -16.73
CA ASP A 138 -10.95 -3.63 -15.57
C ASP A 138 -10.00 -3.21 -14.46
N VAL A 139 -10.33 -2.15 -13.72
CA VAL A 139 -9.50 -1.63 -12.64
C VAL A 139 -10.37 -1.48 -11.39
N GLU A 140 -10.01 -2.20 -10.34
CA GLU A 140 -10.75 -2.22 -9.07
C GLU A 140 -9.86 -1.77 -7.90
N TYR A 141 -10.51 -1.36 -6.82
CA TYR A 141 -9.87 -0.82 -5.63
C TYR A 141 -10.53 -1.33 -4.36
N THR A 142 -9.70 -1.66 -3.37
CA THR A 142 -10.15 -1.87 -2.00
C THR A 142 -9.17 -1.23 -1.02
N SER A 143 -9.66 -0.70 0.09
CA SER A 143 -8.85 -0.14 1.18
C SER A 143 -8.76 -1.06 2.40
N GLU A 144 -9.34 -2.25 2.34
CA GLU A 144 -9.50 -3.16 3.47
C GLU A 144 -8.18 -3.78 3.95
N TYR A 145 -7.19 -3.86 3.06
CA TYR A 145 -5.87 -4.42 3.37
C TYR A 145 -4.83 -3.38 3.80
N SER A 146 -5.29 -2.20 4.25
CA SER A 146 -4.39 -1.17 4.76
C SER A 146 -3.92 -1.52 6.16
N ALA A 147 -2.60 -1.54 6.37
CA ALA A 147 -1.98 -1.67 7.68
C ALA A 147 -1.81 -0.32 8.41
N HIS A 148 -2.28 0.78 7.82
CA HIS A 148 -2.24 2.09 8.46
C HIS A 148 -3.28 2.15 9.58
N ALA A 149 -2.86 2.63 10.75
CA ALA A 149 -3.77 2.89 11.85
C ALA A 149 -4.84 3.91 11.45
N LYS A 150 -6.07 3.66 11.83
CA LYS A 150 -7.19 4.60 11.65
C LYS A 150 -7.07 5.74 12.65
N ALA A 151 -7.74 6.86 12.38
CA ALA A 151 -7.72 8.03 13.26
C ALA A 151 -8.15 7.69 14.70
N ASP A 152 -9.16 6.82 14.86
CA ASP A 152 -9.61 6.39 16.19
C ASP A 152 -8.54 5.58 16.93
N GLU A 153 -7.86 4.69 16.25
CA GLU A 153 -6.77 3.89 16.84
C GLU A 153 -5.60 4.78 17.26
N MET A 154 -5.28 5.81 16.47
CA MET A 154 -4.25 6.78 16.82
C MET A 154 -4.66 7.63 18.02
N ILE A 155 -5.92 8.05 18.13
CA ILE A 155 -6.43 8.76 19.31
C ILE A 155 -6.36 7.86 20.55
N GLU A 156 -6.81 6.62 20.48
CA GLU A 156 -6.73 5.67 21.61
C GLU A 156 -5.29 5.39 22.02
N PHE A 157 -4.36 5.33 21.06
CA PHE A 157 -2.93 5.25 21.37
C PHE A 157 -2.43 6.48 22.13
N LEU A 158 -2.80 7.70 21.69
CA LEU A 158 -2.40 8.94 22.36
C LEU A 158 -2.96 9.07 23.77
N LYS A 159 -4.15 8.53 24.05
CA LYS A 159 -4.77 8.51 25.38
C LYS A 159 -3.99 7.70 26.42
N GLN A 160 -3.08 6.83 25.98
CA GLN A 160 -2.27 6.01 26.89
C GLN A 160 -1.12 6.78 27.55
N PHE A 161 -0.88 8.04 27.16
CA PHE A 161 0.19 8.87 27.71
C PHE A 161 -0.34 9.85 28.74
N ASP A 162 0.11 9.74 29.98
CA ASP A 162 -0.34 10.60 31.11
C ASP A 162 0.14 12.05 30.99
N ASN A 163 1.33 12.27 30.42
CA ASN A 163 2.01 13.58 30.39
C ASN A 163 2.41 13.98 28.96
N LEU A 164 1.46 14.00 28.06
CA LEU A 164 1.71 14.34 26.67
C LEU A 164 1.76 15.87 26.48
N ASN A 165 2.96 16.43 26.33
CA ASN A 165 3.14 17.87 26.17
C ASN A 165 3.03 18.33 24.72
N LEU A 166 3.45 17.51 23.76
CA LEU A 166 3.52 17.86 22.33
C LEU A 166 3.17 16.66 21.48
N VAL A 167 2.27 16.87 20.53
CA VAL A 167 1.99 15.91 19.43
C VAL A 167 2.37 16.56 18.12
N LEU A 168 3.17 15.87 17.32
CA LEU A 168 3.56 16.31 15.99
C LEU A 168 2.87 15.46 14.93
N VAL A 169 1.99 16.07 14.16
CA VAL A 169 1.30 15.42 13.04
C VAL A 169 2.17 15.54 11.80
N ASN A 170 2.64 14.39 11.32
CA ASN A 170 3.49 14.30 10.15
C ASN A 170 2.90 13.32 9.13
N HIS A 171 3.30 13.43 7.88
CA HIS A 171 2.88 12.56 6.78
C HIS A 171 1.37 12.58 6.54
N GLY A 172 0.97 12.90 5.31
CA GLY A 172 -0.44 13.03 4.90
C GLY A 172 -0.73 14.35 4.18
N GLN A 173 -1.90 14.43 3.58
CA GLN A 173 -2.41 15.63 2.93
C GLN A 173 -2.65 16.75 3.97
N SER A 174 -2.50 18.00 3.56
CA SER A 174 -2.54 19.15 4.48
C SER A 174 -3.87 19.27 5.22
N ASP A 175 -4.99 19.16 4.51
CA ASP A 175 -6.35 19.19 5.05
C ASP A 175 -6.63 18.05 6.03
N VAL A 176 -6.13 16.86 5.74
CA VAL A 176 -6.25 15.68 6.62
C VAL A 176 -5.43 15.89 7.90
N LYS A 177 -4.19 16.40 7.77
CA LYS A 177 -3.35 16.73 8.94
C LYS A 177 -3.99 17.80 9.83
N GLU A 178 -4.57 18.85 9.23
CA GLU A 178 -5.25 19.90 9.96
C GLU A 178 -6.49 19.39 10.71
N THR A 179 -7.29 18.57 10.03
CA THR A 179 -8.48 17.95 10.64
C THR A 179 -8.09 17.05 11.81
N PHE A 180 -7.05 16.23 11.63
CA PHE A 180 -6.57 15.34 12.69
C PHE A 180 -5.94 16.11 13.85
N ALA A 181 -5.18 17.18 13.59
CA ALA A 181 -4.63 18.04 14.64
C ALA A 181 -5.72 18.71 15.48
N LYS A 182 -6.80 19.20 14.86
CA LYS A 182 -7.96 19.72 15.58
C LYS A 182 -8.62 18.66 16.46
N ARG A 183 -8.75 17.44 15.94
CA ARG A 183 -9.29 16.32 16.68
C ARG A 183 -8.42 15.98 17.90
N ILE A 184 -7.09 15.95 17.75
CA ILE A 184 -6.17 15.73 18.87
C ILE A 184 -6.35 16.80 19.96
N LEU A 185 -6.44 18.08 19.58
CA LEU A 185 -6.66 19.17 20.55
C LEU A 185 -7.96 19.02 21.35
N ASN A 186 -8.99 18.45 20.73
CA ASN A 186 -10.30 18.27 21.38
C ASN A 186 -10.36 17.03 22.27
N GLU A 187 -9.66 15.95 21.90
CA GLU A 187 -9.84 14.64 22.56
C GLU A 187 -8.66 14.25 23.47
N ILE A 188 -7.49 14.89 23.29
CA ILE A 188 -6.26 14.53 24.00
C ILE A 188 -5.81 15.69 24.89
N LYS A 189 -5.47 15.37 26.14
CA LYS A 189 -4.88 16.33 27.06
C LYS A 189 -3.41 16.57 26.71
N THR A 190 -3.17 17.51 25.81
CA THR A 190 -1.83 17.94 25.39
C THR A 190 -1.73 19.46 25.38
N LYS A 191 -0.51 19.99 25.57
CA LYS A 191 -0.28 21.45 25.53
C LYS A 191 -0.20 21.98 24.11
N TYR A 192 0.40 21.21 23.22
CA TYR A 192 0.70 21.65 21.88
C TYR A 192 0.46 20.55 20.86
N VAL A 193 -0.11 20.93 19.71
CA VAL A 193 -0.19 20.09 18.51
C VAL A 193 0.47 20.85 17.37
N GLY A 194 1.49 20.27 16.76
CA GLY A 194 2.18 20.85 15.61
C GLY A 194 1.93 20.05 14.35
N ILE A 195 1.76 20.74 13.23
CA ILE A 195 1.69 20.12 11.89
C ILE A 195 3.04 20.34 11.21
N LEU A 196 3.71 19.24 10.87
CA LEU A 196 5.01 19.31 10.22
C LEU A 196 4.85 19.52 8.71
N GLY A 197 5.59 20.53 8.19
CA GLY A 197 5.73 20.75 6.74
C GLY A 197 6.97 20.05 6.19
N SER A 198 6.93 19.65 4.92
CA SER A 198 8.10 19.12 4.21
C SER A 198 9.19 20.21 4.08
N GLY A 199 10.45 19.82 4.26
CA GLY A 199 11.61 20.71 4.09
C GLY A 199 11.90 21.62 5.26
N TYR A 200 11.22 21.47 6.41
CA TYR A 200 11.51 22.22 7.62
C TYR A 200 12.26 21.38 8.65
N LEU A 201 13.24 21.98 9.30
CA LEU A 201 13.93 21.40 10.45
C LEU A 201 13.24 21.87 11.73
N PHE A 202 12.89 20.94 12.60
CA PHE A 202 12.30 21.20 13.91
C PHE A 202 13.21 20.68 15.02
N ARG A 203 13.43 21.52 16.01
CA ARG A 203 14.10 21.11 17.25
C ARG A 203 13.05 20.95 18.34
N VAL A 204 13.00 19.76 18.94
CA VAL A 204 12.15 19.46 20.09
C VAL A 204 12.99 19.51 21.34
N SER A 205 12.52 20.16 22.39
CA SER A 205 13.13 20.21 23.72
C SER A 205 12.08 19.93 24.78
N ASN A 206 12.51 19.74 26.03
CA ASN A 206 11.60 19.62 27.18
C ASN A 206 10.70 20.84 27.40
N TYR A 207 11.03 21.97 26.77
CA TYR A 207 10.26 23.23 26.85
C TYR A 207 9.30 23.43 25.65
N GLY A 208 9.28 22.51 24.72
CA GLY A 208 8.39 22.57 23.55
C GLY A 208 9.11 22.50 22.20
N LEU A 209 8.35 22.83 21.16
CA LEU A 209 8.84 22.85 19.78
C LEU A 209 9.51 24.20 19.49
N ILE A 210 10.78 24.16 19.13
CA ILE A 210 11.49 25.32 18.58
C ILE A 210 11.56 25.15 17.08
N LYS A 211 10.81 25.99 16.34
CA LYS A 211 10.94 26.06 14.88
C LYS A 211 12.28 26.71 14.57
N THR A 212 13.22 25.92 14.07
CA THR A 212 14.39 26.49 13.41
C THR A 212 14.01 26.82 11.97
N MET A 213 14.28 28.03 11.53
CA MET A 213 14.19 28.37 10.10
C MET A 213 15.23 27.52 9.37
N GLY A 214 14.77 26.41 8.81
CA GLY A 214 15.57 25.55 7.98
C GLY A 214 15.48 25.99 6.54
N THR A 215 16.59 25.96 5.84
CA THR A 215 16.64 25.94 4.39
C THR A 215 15.78 24.77 3.90
N LYS A 216 14.90 25.01 2.91
CA LYS A 216 14.34 23.93 2.11
C LYS A 216 15.53 23.10 1.62
N PHE A 217 15.55 21.84 1.94
CA PHE A 217 16.38 20.90 1.19
C PHE A 217 15.69 20.74 -0.16
N GLU A 218 16.30 21.25 -1.21
CA GLU A 218 15.93 20.97 -2.59
C GLU A 218 16.30 19.55 -2.98
#